data_0d13f381234ee72dd58fa17f541a5ba1
#
_entry.id   0d13f381234ee72dd58fa17f541a5ba1
#
_cell.length_a   1.000
_cell.length_b   1.000
_cell.length_c   1.000
_cell.angle_alpha   90.00
_cell.angle_beta   90.00
_cell.angle_gamma   90.00
#
_symmetry.space_group_name_H-M   'P 1'
#
loop_
_entity.id
_entity.type
_entity.pdbx_description
1 polymer ?
#
loop_
_entity_poly.entity_id
_entity_poly.type
_entity_poly.pdbx_seq_one_letter_code
_entity_poly.pdbx_strand_id
1 'polypeptide(L)'
;ATDIMTYTSTTSIPSNLLTGTRVRCTTTTTLPAPLATATDYYLIKVSDTTYKLATSYANAIAGTAIDITTTGTGTHTLNWLLPRYTNGAGVNAIIFNPAATAMGAATPNLSLGYTNSAQTASRATPTVLPIGKTAASNSLILYTGATGTGKYNYMMPLQSGDAGIAEINTIQN
;
A
#
# COMPACT_ATOMS: atom_id res chain seq x y z
N ALA A 1 -9.47 0.96 -29.81
CA ALA A 1 -8.50 0.50 -28.81
C ALA A 1 -9.27 -0.23 -27.70
N THR A 2 -8.71 -1.28 -27.15
CA THR A 2 -9.39 -2.08 -26.13
C THR A 2 -9.00 -1.55 -24.76
N ASP A 3 -8.94 -0.39 -24.36
CA ASP A 3 -8.67 0.21 -23.02
C ASP A 3 -8.33 -0.77 -21.88
N ILE A 4 -7.96 -2.00 -22.24
CA ILE A 4 -7.65 -3.10 -21.31
C ILE A 4 -6.15 -3.09 -21.06
N MET A 5 -5.79 -2.99 -19.79
CA MET A 5 -4.42 -3.14 -19.31
C MET A 5 -4.25 -4.52 -18.68
N THR A 6 -3.11 -5.14 -18.95
CA THR A 6 -2.78 -6.45 -18.42
C THR A 6 -1.79 -6.30 -17.26
N TYR A 7 -2.08 -6.96 -16.16
CA TYR A 7 -1.19 -7.05 -15.03
C TYR A 7 -0.20 -8.19 -15.27
N THR A 8 1.08 -7.85 -15.38
CA THR A 8 2.15 -8.78 -15.76
C THR A 8 3.00 -9.29 -14.59
N SER A 9 2.56 -9.06 -13.35
CA SER A 9 3.23 -9.68 -12.20
C SER A 9 3.03 -11.20 -12.20
N THR A 10 3.94 -11.92 -11.57
CA THR A 10 3.86 -13.38 -11.36
C THR A 10 2.68 -13.79 -10.48
N THR A 11 2.03 -12.83 -9.85
CA THR A 11 0.81 -13.01 -9.06
C THR A 11 -0.37 -12.29 -9.74
N SER A 12 -1.53 -12.89 -9.69
CA SER A 12 -2.79 -12.25 -10.13
C SER A 12 -3.05 -10.94 -9.40
N ILE A 13 -3.89 -10.07 -9.96
CA ILE A 13 -4.39 -8.89 -9.24
C ILE A 13 -4.92 -9.37 -7.88
N PRO A 14 -4.48 -8.77 -6.76
CA PRO A 14 -4.95 -9.16 -5.43
C PRO A 14 -6.47 -9.26 -5.38
N SER A 15 -7.00 -10.32 -4.78
CA SER A 15 -8.45 -10.58 -4.74
C SER A 15 -9.26 -9.47 -4.06
N ASN A 16 -8.62 -8.69 -3.20
CA ASN A 16 -9.20 -7.51 -2.54
C ASN A 16 -9.23 -6.24 -3.42
N LEU A 17 -8.58 -6.26 -4.59
CA LEU A 17 -8.69 -5.18 -5.56
C LEU A 17 -9.97 -5.36 -6.37
N LEU A 18 -10.98 -4.59 -6.01
CA LEU A 18 -12.31 -4.62 -6.61
C LEU A 18 -12.50 -3.43 -7.56
N THR A 19 -13.51 -3.53 -8.42
CA THR A 19 -13.99 -2.38 -9.18
C THR A 19 -14.34 -1.23 -8.24
N GLY A 20 -13.91 0.00 -8.57
CA GLY A 20 -14.05 1.17 -7.71
C GLY A 20 -12.86 1.43 -6.80
N THR A 21 -11.88 0.53 -6.71
CA THR A 21 -10.65 0.80 -5.95
C THR A 21 -9.91 1.99 -6.54
N ARG A 22 -9.55 2.96 -5.70
CA ARG A 22 -8.78 4.14 -6.11
C ARG A 22 -7.30 3.79 -6.27
N VAL A 23 -6.73 4.21 -7.39
CA VAL A 23 -5.37 3.88 -7.79
C VAL A 23 -4.66 5.09 -8.38
N ARG A 24 -3.33 5.07 -8.37
CA ARG A 24 -2.47 5.99 -9.12
C ARG A 24 -1.50 5.22 -9.99
N CYS A 25 -1.19 5.79 -11.15
CA CYS A 25 -0.23 5.24 -12.06
C CYS A 25 1.12 5.95 -11.92
N THR A 26 2.20 5.19 -11.88
CA THR A 26 3.57 5.69 -12.03
C THR A 26 4.25 4.99 -13.18
N THR A 27 5.32 5.57 -13.69
CA THR A 27 6.07 5.02 -14.82
C THR A 27 7.54 5.39 -14.71
N THR A 28 8.40 4.57 -15.30
CA THR A 28 9.81 4.90 -15.44
C THR A 28 10.07 5.87 -16.60
N THR A 29 9.13 6.04 -17.53
CA THR A 29 9.29 6.92 -18.71
C THR A 29 8.01 7.71 -19.00
N THR A 30 7.07 7.18 -19.78
CA THR A 30 5.85 7.89 -20.20
C THR A 30 4.64 7.02 -20.04
N LEU A 31 3.61 7.49 -19.31
CA LEU A 31 2.34 6.77 -19.17
C LEU A 31 1.58 6.68 -20.49
N PRO A 32 0.72 5.65 -20.65
CA PRO A 32 -0.26 5.62 -21.72
C PRO A 32 -1.16 6.88 -21.69
N ALA A 33 -1.31 7.56 -22.82
CA ALA A 33 -2.20 8.72 -22.87
C ALA A 33 -3.68 8.30 -22.81
N PRO A 34 -4.53 9.05 -22.09
CA PRO A 34 -4.30 10.35 -21.46
C PRO A 34 -3.94 10.27 -19.96
N LEU A 35 -3.37 9.17 -19.47
CA LEU A 35 -3.03 9.01 -18.06
C LEU A 35 -1.90 9.96 -17.65
N ALA A 36 -1.99 10.46 -16.41
CA ALA A 36 -0.99 11.32 -15.80
C ALA A 36 -0.55 10.79 -14.44
N THR A 37 0.70 11.05 -14.06
CA THR A 37 1.19 10.79 -12.70
C THR A 37 0.48 11.68 -11.68
N ALA A 38 0.48 11.28 -10.42
CA ALA A 38 -0.17 11.99 -9.31
C ALA A 38 -1.69 12.22 -9.47
N THR A 39 -2.32 11.61 -10.45
CA THR A 39 -3.77 11.68 -10.70
C THR A 39 -4.45 10.43 -10.17
N ASP A 40 -5.57 10.62 -9.48
CA ASP A 40 -6.39 9.51 -8.96
C ASP A 40 -7.27 8.95 -10.07
N TYR A 41 -7.22 7.65 -10.25
CA TYR A 41 -8.07 6.86 -11.11
C TYR A 41 -8.81 5.79 -10.32
N TYR A 42 -9.79 5.15 -10.93
CA TYR A 42 -10.60 4.12 -10.30
C TYR A 42 -10.57 2.85 -11.15
N LEU A 43 -10.25 1.73 -10.52
CA LEU A 43 -10.11 0.44 -11.17
C LEU A 43 -11.46 -0.07 -11.66
N ILE A 44 -11.51 -0.60 -12.88
CA ILE A 44 -12.57 -1.47 -13.39
C ILE A 44 -11.93 -2.84 -13.58
N LYS A 45 -12.22 -3.79 -12.67
CA LYS A 45 -11.70 -5.15 -12.78
C LYS A 45 -12.42 -5.90 -13.88
N VAL A 46 -11.69 -6.38 -14.88
CA VAL A 46 -12.24 -7.17 -16.01
C VAL A 46 -12.03 -8.66 -15.75
N SER A 47 -10.85 -9.03 -15.26
CA SER A 47 -10.49 -10.42 -14.87
C SER A 47 -9.46 -10.40 -13.74
N ASP A 48 -8.92 -11.55 -13.37
CA ASP A 48 -7.86 -11.62 -12.37
C ASP A 48 -6.50 -11.08 -12.85
N THR A 49 -6.37 -10.83 -14.15
CA THR A 49 -5.13 -10.32 -14.75
C THR A 49 -5.34 -9.06 -15.59
N THR A 50 -6.58 -8.65 -15.80
CA THR A 50 -6.89 -7.51 -16.69
C THR A 50 -7.80 -6.51 -16.01
N TYR A 51 -7.58 -5.22 -16.31
CA TYR A 51 -8.35 -4.11 -15.76
C TYR A 51 -8.45 -2.97 -16.77
N LYS A 52 -9.39 -2.05 -16.50
CA LYS A 52 -9.49 -0.74 -17.12
C LYS A 52 -9.44 0.33 -16.05
N LEU A 53 -9.28 1.58 -16.42
CA LEU A 53 -9.30 2.72 -15.52
C LEU A 53 -10.45 3.67 -15.83
N ALA A 54 -10.98 4.30 -14.81
CA ALA A 54 -12.01 5.34 -14.90
C ALA A 54 -11.57 6.61 -14.19
N THR A 55 -12.14 7.75 -14.56
CA THR A 55 -11.84 9.06 -13.96
C THR A 55 -12.57 9.30 -12.64
N SER A 56 -13.56 8.49 -12.29
CA SER A 56 -14.31 8.61 -11.04
C SER A 56 -14.81 7.25 -10.56
N TYR A 57 -15.14 7.16 -9.28
CA TYR A 57 -15.78 5.98 -8.70
C TYR A 57 -17.09 5.62 -9.42
N ALA A 58 -17.93 6.63 -9.70
CA ALA A 58 -19.20 6.42 -10.40
C ALA A 58 -18.99 5.84 -11.80
N ASN A 59 -18.02 6.36 -12.56
CA ASN A 59 -17.67 5.83 -13.87
C ASN A 59 -17.12 4.39 -13.77
N ALA A 60 -16.34 4.09 -12.76
CA ALA A 60 -15.84 2.73 -12.56
C ALA A 60 -16.96 1.73 -12.31
N ILE A 61 -17.93 2.07 -11.46
CA ILE A 61 -19.09 1.22 -11.17
C ILE A 61 -20.00 1.08 -12.40
N ALA A 62 -20.13 2.14 -13.22
CA ALA A 62 -20.87 2.12 -14.48
C ALA A 62 -20.14 1.40 -15.63
N GLY A 63 -18.87 1.01 -15.42
CA GLY A 63 -18.04 0.39 -16.46
C GLY A 63 -17.52 1.37 -17.53
N THR A 64 -17.64 2.67 -17.30
CA THR A 64 -17.19 3.72 -18.22
C THR A 64 -15.70 3.94 -18.06
N ALA A 65 -14.91 3.39 -18.97
CA ALA A 65 -13.46 3.46 -18.96
C ALA A 65 -12.93 4.73 -19.65
N ILE A 66 -11.68 5.07 -19.31
CA ILE A 66 -10.87 6.06 -20.02
C ILE A 66 -10.46 5.46 -21.36
N ASP A 67 -10.61 6.21 -22.44
CA ASP A 67 -10.09 5.85 -23.76
C ASP A 67 -8.57 6.03 -23.78
N ILE A 68 -7.84 4.90 -23.82
CA ILE A 68 -6.38 4.87 -23.85
C ILE A 68 -5.91 4.94 -25.29
N THR A 69 -5.28 6.03 -25.67
CA THR A 69 -4.90 6.33 -27.07
C THR A 69 -3.47 5.92 -27.42
N THR A 70 -2.61 5.69 -26.43
CA THR A 70 -1.22 5.23 -26.62
C THR A 70 -0.84 4.18 -25.58
N THR A 71 0.17 3.37 -25.86
CA THR A 71 0.67 2.35 -24.90
C THR A 71 1.62 2.91 -23.87
N GLY A 72 2.12 4.15 -24.05
CA GLY A 72 3.21 4.67 -23.24
C GLY A 72 4.53 3.95 -23.49
N THR A 73 5.53 4.23 -22.65
CA THR A 73 6.86 3.58 -22.69
C THR A 73 7.40 3.35 -21.30
N GLY A 74 8.23 2.33 -21.14
CA GLY A 74 8.83 1.95 -19.86
C GLY A 74 7.95 1.00 -19.04
N THR A 75 8.28 0.84 -17.77
CA THR A 75 7.51 0.02 -16.82
C THR A 75 6.47 0.90 -16.13
N HIS A 76 5.22 0.45 -16.15
CA HIS A 76 4.11 1.12 -15.49
C HIS A 76 3.75 0.38 -14.20
N THR A 77 3.57 1.12 -13.13
CA THR A 77 3.16 0.57 -11.84
C THR A 77 1.80 1.14 -11.44
N LEU A 78 0.91 0.28 -10.99
CA LEU A 78 -0.38 0.64 -10.44
C LEU A 78 -0.30 0.58 -8.92
N ASN A 79 -0.43 1.74 -8.28
CA ASN A 79 -0.44 1.87 -6.83
C ASN A 79 -1.88 2.06 -6.36
N TRP A 80 -2.36 1.20 -5.46
CA TRP A 80 -3.69 1.36 -4.87
C TRP A 80 -3.64 2.22 -3.63
N LEU A 81 -4.64 3.09 -3.50
CA LEU A 81 -4.74 4.06 -2.42
C LEU A 81 -5.78 3.62 -1.39
N LEU A 82 -5.53 3.94 -0.14
CA LEU A 82 -6.48 3.67 0.93
C LEU A 82 -7.80 4.43 0.70
N PRO A 83 -8.97 3.79 0.87
CA PRO A 83 -10.26 4.37 0.48
C PRO A 83 -10.61 5.69 1.17
N ARG A 84 -10.20 5.86 2.43
CA ARG A 84 -10.57 7.00 3.27
C ARG A 84 -9.51 8.08 3.39
N TYR A 85 -8.25 7.75 3.06
CA TYR A 85 -7.10 8.61 3.31
C TYR A 85 -6.34 8.81 2.01
N THR A 86 -6.63 9.88 1.32
CA THR A 86 -6.10 10.14 -0.04
C THR A 86 -4.59 10.21 -0.11
N ASN A 87 -3.96 10.59 0.99
CA ASN A 87 -2.52 10.73 1.09
C ASN A 87 -1.91 9.94 2.26
N GLY A 88 -2.71 9.18 3.01
CA GLY A 88 -2.25 8.44 4.17
C GLY A 88 -2.13 9.25 5.47
N ALA A 89 -2.52 10.54 5.48
CA ALA A 89 -2.50 11.32 6.73
C ALA A 89 -3.36 10.68 7.81
N GLY A 90 -2.80 10.49 9.01
CA GLY A 90 -3.46 9.80 10.12
C GLY A 90 -3.50 8.27 10.02
N VAL A 91 -2.98 7.69 8.93
CA VAL A 91 -2.85 6.23 8.81
C VAL A 91 -1.58 5.77 9.49
N ASN A 92 -1.68 4.69 10.27
CA ASN A 92 -0.53 4.04 10.87
C ASN A 92 -0.62 2.53 10.69
N ALA A 93 0.52 1.85 10.81
CA ALA A 93 0.60 0.40 10.76
C ALA A 93 0.50 -0.20 12.15
N ILE A 94 -0.19 -1.31 12.24
CA ILE A 94 -0.21 -2.19 13.41
C ILE A 94 0.24 -3.58 12.97
N ILE A 95 0.82 -4.34 13.89
CA ILE A 95 1.23 -5.71 13.63
C ILE A 95 0.26 -6.64 14.36
N PHE A 96 -0.25 -7.60 13.62
CA PHE A 96 -1.17 -8.61 14.12
C PHE A 96 -0.57 -10.00 13.89
N ASN A 97 -0.62 -10.86 14.90
CA ASN A 97 -0.24 -12.27 14.78
C ASN A 97 -1.48 -13.11 14.42
N PRO A 98 -1.70 -13.47 13.15
CA PRO A 98 -2.84 -14.29 12.74
C PRO A 98 -2.61 -15.79 12.98
N ALA A 99 -1.40 -16.20 13.40
CA ALA A 99 -1.08 -17.60 13.56
C ALA A 99 -1.91 -18.25 14.68
N ALA A 100 -2.22 -19.54 14.52
CA ALA A 100 -2.88 -20.33 15.54
C ALA A 100 -1.98 -20.62 16.76
N THR A 101 -0.68 -20.33 16.65
CA THR A 101 0.33 -20.53 17.70
C THR A 101 0.93 -19.20 18.12
N ALA A 102 1.38 -19.10 19.37
CA ALA A 102 2.13 -17.94 19.83
C ALA A 102 3.45 -17.79 19.07
N MET A 103 3.92 -16.56 18.94
CA MET A 103 5.26 -16.30 18.39
C MET A 103 6.32 -16.93 19.28
N GLY A 104 7.39 -17.43 18.67
CA GLY A 104 8.51 -18.03 19.39
C GLY A 104 9.26 -17.05 20.29
N ALA A 105 10.14 -17.57 21.13
CA ALA A 105 10.91 -16.79 22.09
C ALA A 105 11.98 -15.85 21.48
N ALA A 106 12.25 -15.96 20.19
CA ALA A 106 13.10 -15.01 19.46
C ALA A 106 12.44 -13.63 19.46
N THR A 107 13.24 -12.59 19.63
CA THR A 107 12.81 -11.20 19.49
C THR A 107 13.22 -10.72 18.09
N PRO A 108 12.44 -11.02 17.04
CA PRO A 108 12.73 -10.47 15.73
C PRO A 108 12.58 -8.96 15.80
N ASN A 109 13.47 -8.29 15.14
CA ASN A 109 13.36 -6.87 14.93
C ASN A 109 12.54 -6.63 13.67
N LEU A 110 11.60 -5.70 13.70
CA LEU A 110 10.78 -5.37 12.53
C LEU A 110 10.93 -3.91 12.18
N SER A 111 11.19 -3.62 10.94
CA SER A 111 11.11 -2.26 10.40
C SER A 111 10.21 -2.21 9.16
N LEU A 112 9.56 -1.07 8.98
CA LEU A 112 8.79 -0.78 7.78
C LEU A 112 9.48 0.31 6.99
N GLY A 113 9.71 0.05 5.70
CA GLY A 113 9.98 1.10 4.72
C GLY A 113 8.66 1.57 4.12
N TYR A 114 8.44 2.88 4.05
CA TYR A 114 7.18 3.43 3.64
C TYR A 114 7.32 4.76 2.87
N THR A 115 6.26 5.14 2.18
CA THR A 115 6.04 6.49 1.67
C THR A 115 5.12 7.21 2.65
N ASN A 116 5.51 8.41 3.09
CA ASN A 116 4.70 9.17 4.04
C ASN A 116 3.51 9.89 3.40
N SER A 117 2.67 10.51 4.22
CA SER A 117 1.50 11.26 3.75
C SER A 117 1.82 12.48 2.89
N ALA A 118 3.05 13.00 2.96
CA ALA A 118 3.55 14.05 2.08
C ALA A 118 4.12 13.51 0.75
N GLN A 119 3.92 12.22 0.45
CA GLN A 119 4.42 11.51 -0.73
C GLN A 119 5.96 11.44 -0.79
N THR A 120 6.64 11.58 0.35
CA THR A 120 8.09 11.36 0.44
C THR A 120 8.34 9.86 0.57
N ALA A 121 9.00 9.29 -0.42
CA ALA A 121 9.40 7.88 -0.44
C ALA A 121 10.64 7.62 0.44
N SER A 122 11.00 6.34 0.57
CA SER A 122 12.19 5.89 1.29
C SER A 122 12.24 6.32 2.77
N ARG A 123 11.07 6.48 3.38
CA ARG A 123 10.96 6.63 4.83
C ARG A 123 11.08 5.26 5.48
N ALA A 124 11.60 5.22 6.70
CA ALA A 124 11.66 3.99 7.49
C ALA A 124 11.21 4.28 8.93
N THR A 125 10.57 3.29 9.55
CA THR A 125 10.32 3.41 10.99
C THR A 125 11.64 3.54 11.73
N PRO A 126 11.71 4.39 12.76
CA PRO A 126 12.93 4.50 13.55
C PRO A 126 13.22 3.14 14.18
N THR A 127 14.44 2.73 14.06
CA THR A 127 15.08 1.58 14.69
C THR A 127 14.19 0.35 14.89
N VAL A 128 14.68 -0.72 14.47
CA VAL A 128 14.22 -2.08 14.63
C VAL A 128 13.56 -2.29 15.99
N LEU A 129 12.29 -2.49 16.00
CA LEU A 129 11.50 -2.61 17.23
C LEU A 129 11.49 -4.05 17.69
N PRO A 130 11.88 -4.34 18.94
CA PRO A 130 11.70 -5.67 19.47
C PRO A 130 10.21 -5.98 19.57
N ILE A 131 9.77 -6.93 18.80
CA ILE A 131 8.43 -7.50 18.92
C ILE A 131 8.45 -8.31 20.22
N GLY A 132 7.47 -8.07 21.09
CA GLY A 132 7.39 -8.74 22.39
C GLY A 132 7.46 -10.26 22.25
N LYS A 133 8.24 -10.89 23.12
CA LYS A 133 8.32 -12.36 23.21
C LYS A 133 6.94 -12.93 23.47
N THR A 134 6.60 -14.02 22.79
CA THR A 134 5.38 -14.79 23.04
C THR A 134 4.07 -14.03 22.83
N ALA A 135 3.97 -13.22 21.75
CA ALA A 135 2.66 -12.69 21.37
C ALA A 135 1.67 -13.85 21.17
N ALA A 136 0.57 -13.82 21.88
CA ALA A 136 -0.45 -14.85 21.79
C ALA A 136 -1.00 -14.95 20.36
N SER A 137 -1.53 -16.13 19.99
CA SER A 137 -2.24 -16.29 18.75
C SER A 137 -3.41 -15.31 18.65
N ASN A 138 -3.68 -14.83 17.44
CA ASN A 138 -4.74 -13.85 17.16
C ASN A 138 -4.67 -12.59 18.05
N SER A 139 -3.47 -12.07 18.30
CA SER A 139 -3.26 -10.88 19.11
C SER A 139 -2.53 -9.78 18.36
N LEU A 140 -2.76 -8.55 18.78
CA LEU A 140 -1.94 -7.41 18.39
C LEU A 140 -0.56 -7.53 19.04
N ILE A 141 0.48 -7.22 18.28
CA ILE A 141 1.85 -7.24 18.78
C ILE A 141 2.18 -5.87 19.34
N LEU A 142 2.55 -5.88 20.61
CA LEU A 142 3.10 -4.71 21.30
C LEU A 142 4.59 -4.60 21.02
N TYR A 143 5.07 -3.41 20.84
CA TYR A 143 6.51 -3.13 20.81
C TYR A 143 6.88 -2.02 21.81
N THR A 144 8.09 -2.10 22.31
CA THR A 144 8.66 -1.07 23.18
C THR A 144 9.35 -0.04 22.30
N GLY A 145 9.04 1.23 22.49
CA GLY A 145 9.75 2.31 21.81
C GLY A 145 11.25 2.28 22.10
N ALA A 146 12.05 2.72 21.15
CA ALA A 146 13.53 2.69 21.20
C ALA A 146 14.18 3.46 22.38
N THR A 147 13.42 4.12 23.20
CA THR A 147 13.89 4.99 24.28
C THR A 147 13.56 4.51 25.69
N GLY A 148 13.37 3.22 25.90
CA GLY A 148 13.40 2.62 27.26
C GLY A 148 12.39 3.13 28.30
N THR A 149 11.45 3.96 27.94
CA THR A 149 10.47 4.55 28.87
C THR A 149 9.15 3.81 28.88
N GLY A 150 9.14 2.48 28.98
CA GLY A 150 7.98 1.69 29.42
C GLY A 150 6.61 1.90 28.74
N LYS A 151 6.56 2.64 27.66
CA LYS A 151 5.32 2.86 26.90
C LYS A 151 5.20 1.82 25.81
N TYR A 152 4.33 0.87 26.01
CA TYR A 152 3.92 -0.07 24.99
C TYR A 152 3.01 0.63 23.98
N ASN A 153 3.25 0.43 22.71
CA ASN A 153 2.43 0.99 21.66
C ASN A 153 2.04 -0.11 20.66
N TYR A 154 0.82 -0.07 20.17
CA TYR A 154 0.35 -0.95 19.08
C TYR A 154 0.65 -0.37 17.69
N MET A 155 0.86 0.94 17.60
CA MET A 155 1.11 1.63 16.35
C MET A 155 2.61 1.72 16.09
N MET A 156 3.04 1.38 14.89
CA MET A 156 4.43 1.54 14.47
C MET A 156 4.83 3.02 14.55
N PRO A 157 5.95 3.36 15.20
CA PRO A 157 6.40 4.74 15.26
C PRO A 157 6.81 5.19 13.85
N LEU A 158 6.30 6.32 13.42
CA LEU A 158 6.72 6.94 12.18
C LEU A 158 8.04 7.71 12.39
N GLN A 159 8.72 7.99 11.30
CA GLN A 159 9.87 8.88 11.33
C GLN A 159 9.43 10.29 11.76
N SER A 160 10.29 10.99 12.48
CA SER A 160 9.98 12.34 12.98
C SER A 160 9.49 13.26 11.84
N GLY A 161 8.41 13.96 12.10
CA GLY A 161 7.76 14.87 11.15
C GLY A 161 6.74 14.22 10.22
N ASP A 162 6.59 12.89 10.22
CA ASP A 162 5.61 12.22 9.38
C ASP A 162 4.23 12.19 10.06
N ALA A 163 3.20 12.48 9.29
CA ALA A 163 1.81 12.53 9.75
C ALA A 163 1.00 11.27 9.36
N GLY A 164 1.62 10.29 8.72
CA GLY A 164 0.97 9.04 8.35
C GLY A 164 1.66 8.30 7.21
N ILE A 165 1.19 7.09 6.94
CA ILE A 165 1.68 6.16 5.92
C ILE A 165 0.75 6.22 4.71
N ALA A 166 1.27 6.61 3.56
CA ALA A 166 0.56 6.53 2.28
C ALA A 166 0.70 5.14 1.64
N GLU A 167 1.88 4.52 1.78
CA GLU A 167 2.21 3.23 1.18
C GLU A 167 3.26 2.50 2.02
N ILE A 168 3.13 1.19 2.19
CA ILE A 168 4.18 0.33 2.77
C ILE A 168 4.98 -0.25 1.62
N ASN A 169 6.27 0.04 1.56
CA ASN A 169 7.15 -0.35 0.47
C ASN A 169 7.90 -1.64 0.81
N THR A 170 8.36 -1.79 2.04
CA THR A 170 9.11 -2.96 2.50
C THR A 170 8.76 -3.31 3.94
N ILE A 171 8.86 -4.60 4.24
CA ILE A 171 8.84 -5.13 5.60
C ILE A 171 10.16 -5.88 5.78
N GLN A 172 10.95 -5.49 6.76
CA GLN A 172 12.24 -6.10 7.06
C GLN A 172 12.20 -6.70 8.46
N ASN A 173 12.78 -7.87 8.56
CA ASN A 173 12.95 -8.65 9.80
C ASN A 173 14.43 -8.92 10.02
#